data_8d175a2ed1f5242dbd8947b9dfd689aa
#
_entry.id   8d175a2ed1f5242dbd8947b9dfd689aa
#
_cell.length_a   1.000
_cell.length_b   1.000
_cell.length_c   1.000
_cell.angle_alpha   90.00
_cell.angle_beta   90.00
_cell.angle_gamma   90.00
#
_symmetry.space_group_name_H-M   'P 1'
#
loop_
_entity.id
_entity.type
_entity.pdbx_description
1 polymer ?
#
loop_
_entity_poly.entity_id
_entity_poly.type
_entity_poly.pdbx_seq_one_letter_code
_entity_poly.pdbx_strand_id
1 'polypeptide(L)'
;MFKTFVAGILLGVVATAAALYFIPVVDQSRESSLIVVHPNHGNTESFHVNVPMDRIMIGAQAQANPLPPGLDWPEDVRFDGVRAELFKIRNAKDAVVGVASRVAASDEVSGETIEWLLHLPARGSIYVEMQPEPSEGGYRVGALQAGTREFAALVGQVTERWVADTSGYEDAPAGRIELITAFVAQEVEL
;
A
#
# COMPACT_ATOMS: atom_id res chain seq x y z
N MET A 1 45.55 7.65 21.70
CA MET A 1 44.15 7.98 22.00
C MET A 1 43.42 8.81 20.89
N PHE A 2 44.01 9.92 20.39
CA PHE A 2 43.35 10.74 19.35
C PHE A 2 43.11 9.97 18.03
N LYS A 3 44.07 9.18 17.55
CA LYS A 3 43.93 8.38 16.31
C LYS A 3 42.83 7.31 16.41
N THR A 4 42.68 6.66 17.56
CA THR A 4 41.61 5.66 17.79
C THR A 4 40.23 6.31 17.87
N PHE A 5 40.15 7.52 18.45
CA PHE A 5 38.91 8.29 18.49
C PHE A 5 38.44 8.71 17.07
N VAL A 6 39.36 9.25 16.26
CA VAL A 6 39.06 9.64 14.86
C VAL A 6 38.70 8.42 14.04
N ALA A 7 39.35 7.28 14.17
CA ALA A 7 39.01 6.04 13.49
C ALA A 7 37.61 5.54 13.88
N GLY A 8 37.24 5.67 15.16
CA GLY A 8 35.88 5.30 15.61
C GLY A 8 34.78 6.17 14.99
N ILE A 9 34.99 7.49 14.89
CA ILE A 9 34.05 8.40 14.24
C ILE A 9 33.91 8.06 12.77
N LEU A 10 35.00 7.86 12.03
CA LEU A 10 34.93 7.51 10.61
C LEU A 10 34.20 6.18 10.39
N LEU A 11 34.47 5.18 11.21
CA LEU A 11 33.80 3.89 11.13
C LEU A 11 32.29 4.02 11.40
N GLY A 12 31.90 4.83 12.38
CA GLY A 12 30.51 5.12 12.69
C GLY A 12 29.79 5.82 11.55
N VAL A 13 30.40 6.80 10.91
CA VAL A 13 29.84 7.51 9.75
C VAL A 13 29.64 6.55 8.57
N VAL A 14 30.64 5.72 8.27
CA VAL A 14 30.54 4.74 7.18
C VAL A 14 29.45 3.70 7.46
N ALA A 15 29.38 3.18 8.70
CA ALA A 15 28.36 2.22 9.08
C ALA A 15 26.95 2.83 9.00
N THR A 16 26.78 4.10 9.43
CA THR A 16 25.50 4.80 9.34
C THR A 16 25.09 5.04 7.89
N ALA A 17 26.03 5.47 7.03
CA ALA A 17 25.77 5.67 5.61
C ALA A 17 25.39 4.36 4.91
N ALA A 18 26.06 3.25 5.23
CA ALA A 18 25.71 1.93 4.72
C ALA A 18 24.33 1.49 5.21
N ALA A 19 24.01 1.67 6.49
CA ALA A 19 22.69 1.35 7.03
C ALA A 19 21.59 2.14 6.34
N LEU A 20 21.78 3.45 6.13
CA LEU A 20 20.81 4.29 5.40
C LEU A 20 20.64 3.88 3.94
N TYR A 21 21.69 3.38 3.30
CA TYR A 21 21.60 2.88 1.93
C TYR A 21 20.75 1.60 1.80
N PHE A 22 20.82 0.71 2.79
CA PHE A 22 20.07 -0.56 2.79
C PHE A 22 18.69 -0.47 3.45
N ILE A 23 18.40 0.58 4.23
CA ILE A 23 17.06 0.78 4.78
C ILE A 23 16.18 1.35 3.66
N PRO A 24 15.09 0.67 3.27
CA PRO A 24 14.15 1.22 2.30
C PRO A 24 13.46 2.44 2.90
N VAL A 25 13.94 3.60 2.54
CA VAL A 25 13.33 4.88 2.94
C VAL A 25 12.10 5.11 2.06
N VAL A 26 10.96 5.35 2.69
CA VAL A 26 9.78 5.85 1.99
C VAL A 26 10.11 7.24 1.44
N ASP A 27 9.96 7.43 0.15
CA ASP A 27 10.15 8.75 -0.45
C ASP A 27 9.09 9.71 0.09
N GLN A 28 9.53 10.63 0.95
CA GLN A 28 8.67 11.65 1.55
C GLN A 28 8.69 12.96 0.75
N SER A 29 9.49 13.02 -0.31
CA SER A 29 9.47 14.17 -1.19
C SER A 29 8.12 14.24 -1.89
N ARG A 30 7.50 15.41 -1.85
CA ARG A 30 6.27 15.68 -2.58
C ARG A 30 6.61 15.65 -4.07
N GLU A 31 6.36 14.52 -4.70
CA GLU A 31 6.34 14.51 -6.16
C GLU A 31 5.22 15.45 -6.60
N SER A 32 5.56 16.44 -7.43
CA SER A 32 4.55 17.21 -8.14
C SER A 32 3.81 16.21 -9.03
N SER A 33 2.69 15.69 -8.56
CA SER A 33 1.81 14.93 -9.42
C SER A 33 1.36 15.88 -10.50
N LEU A 34 1.70 15.57 -11.75
CA LEU A 34 1.10 16.22 -12.89
C LEU A 34 -0.36 15.76 -12.88
N ILE A 35 -1.22 16.53 -12.22
CA ILE A 35 -2.65 16.26 -12.17
C ILE A 35 -3.16 16.50 -13.58
N VAL A 36 -3.25 15.45 -14.38
CA VAL A 36 -3.95 15.50 -15.64
C VAL A 36 -5.43 15.47 -15.32
N VAL A 37 -6.04 16.64 -15.26
CA VAL A 37 -7.48 16.78 -15.10
C VAL A 37 -8.12 16.31 -16.40
N HIS A 38 -8.64 15.10 -16.43
CA HIS A 38 -9.51 14.65 -17.50
C HIS A 38 -10.92 15.15 -17.21
N PRO A 39 -11.52 15.97 -18.09
CA PRO A 39 -12.82 16.61 -17.81
C PRO A 39 -13.96 15.65 -17.52
N ASN A 40 -13.84 14.39 -17.89
CA ASN A 40 -14.88 13.37 -17.70
C ASN A 40 -14.52 12.26 -16.70
N HIS A 41 -13.28 12.20 -16.18
CA HIS A 41 -12.81 11.08 -15.34
C HIS A 41 -12.08 11.48 -14.06
N GLY A 42 -12.01 12.78 -13.74
CA GLY A 42 -11.31 13.27 -12.57
C GLY A 42 -9.78 13.08 -12.65
N ASN A 43 -9.11 13.21 -11.52
CA ASN A 43 -7.68 12.98 -11.39
C ASN A 43 -7.42 11.48 -11.23
N THR A 44 -6.73 10.89 -12.19
CA THR A 44 -6.33 9.50 -12.11
C THR A 44 -4.87 9.38 -11.69
N GLU A 45 -4.61 8.49 -10.74
CA GLU A 45 -3.26 8.18 -10.29
C GLU A 45 -3.14 6.66 -10.13
N SER A 46 -1.97 6.11 -10.45
CA SER A 46 -1.71 4.68 -10.36
C SER A 46 -0.72 4.40 -9.25
N PHE A 47 -1.10 3.47 -8.38
CA PHE A 47 -0.26 2.87 -7.36
C PHE A 47 -0.17 1.37 -7.61
N HIS A 48 0.86 0.72 -7.06
CA HIS A 48 0.96 -0.73 -7.11
C HIS A 48 1.76 -1.30 -5.93
N VAL A 49 1.58 -2.58 -5.70
CA VAL A 49 2.37 -3.40 -4.78
C VAL A 49 2.84 -4.66 -5.50
N ASN A 50 4.15 -4.92 -5.50
CA ASN A 50 4.74 -6.12 -6.07
C ASN A 50 4.65 -7.27 -5.07
N VAL A 51 4.07 -8.41 -5.46
CA VAL A 51 3.85 -9.54 -4.55
C VAL A 51 4.78 -10.68 -4.94
N PRO A 52 5.56 -11.24 -4.01
CA PRO A 52 5.56 -11.00 -2.56
C PRO A 52 6.50 -9.89 -2.08
N MET A 53 7.30 -9.26 -2.95
CA MET A 53 8.46 -8.42 -2.59
C MET A 53 8.11 -7.19 -1.73
N ASP A 54 6.95 -6.58 -1.96
CA ASP A 54 6.51 -5.41 -1.21
C ASP A 54 5.68 -5.77 0.03
N ARG A 55 5.39 -7.07 0.24
CA ARG A 55 4.67 -7.52 1.43
C ARG A 55 5.56 -7.41 2.66
N ILE A 56 5.14 -6.61 3.64
CA ILE A 56 5.82 -6.41 4.91
C ILE A 56 5.35 -7.46 5.92
N MET A 57 4.04 -7.68 5.96
CA MET A 57 3.42 -8.55 6.95
C MET A 57 2.12 -9.15 6.39
N ILE A 58 1.78 -10.31 6.86
CA ILE A 58 0.48 -10.95 6.65
C ILE A 58 0.02 -11.54 7.98
N GLY A 59 -1.19 -11.21 8.40
CA GLY A 59 -1.89 -11.76 9.55
C GLY A 59 -3.11 -12.51 9.07
N ALA A 60 -3.22 -13.76 9.50
CA ALA A 60 -4.39 -14.60 9.30
C ALA A 60 -4.31 -15.75 10.29
N GLN A 61 -5.45 -16.38 10.58
CA GLN A 61 -5.45 -17.62 11.37
C GLN A 61 -4.72 -18.73 10.59
N ALA A 62 -4.05 -19.61 11.31
CA ALA A 62 -3.31 -20.76 10.73
C ALA A 62 -2.23 -20.41 9.68
N GLN A 63 -1.48 -19.37 9.90
CA GLN A 63 -0.52 -18.89 8.93
C GLN A 63 0.87 -19.56 9.02
N ALA A 64 1.48 -19.81 7.84
CA ALA A 64 2.81 -20.39 7.75
C ALA A 64 3.95 -19.40 8.11
N ASN A 65 3.72 -18.11 8.01
CA ASN A 65 4.72 -17.08 8.33
C ASN A 65 4.43 -16.45 9.69
N PRO A 66 5.38 -16.50 10.62
CA PRO A 66 5.20 -15.89 11.94
C PRO A 66 5.04 -14.37 11.80
N LEU A 67 4.19 -13.81 12.63
CA LEU A 67 4.11 -12.37 12.81
C LEU A 67 5.43 -11.83 13.41
N PRO A 68 5.73 -10.53 13.23
CA PRO A 68 6.84 -9.91 13.91
C PRO A 68 6.78 -10.13 15.43
N PRO A 69 7.94 -10.20 16.13
CA PRO A 69 7.97 -10.36 17.57
C PRO A 69 7.12 -9.32 18.31
N GLY A 70 6.27 -9.77 19.21
CA GLY A 70 5.35 -8.91 19.98
C GLY A 70 4.02 -8.62 19.31
N LEU A 71 3.73 -9.24 18.16
CA LEU A 71 2.43 -9.22 17.51
C LEU A 71 1.89 -10.64 17.46
N ASP A 72 0.69 -10.83 18.00
CA ASP A 72 -0.04 -12.08 17.95
C ASP A 72 -1.34 -11.88 17.18
N TRP A 73 -1.70 -12.85 16.34
CA TRP A 73 -3.01 -12.86 15.71
C TRP A 73 -4.07 -13.28 16.73
N PRO A 74 -5.23 -12.60 16.78
CA PRO A 74 -6.28 -12.99 17.72
C PRO A 74 -6.74 -14.42 17.51
N GLU A 75 -6.83 -15.18 18.60
CA GLU A 75 -7.32 -16.59 18.60
C GLU A 75 -8.86 -16.69 18.63
N ASP A 76 -9.57 -15.58 18.56
CA ASP A 76 -11.03 -15.52 18.58
C ASP A 76 -11.61 -15.98 17.24
N VAL A 77 -12.61 -16.85 17.27
CA VAL A 77 -13.25 -17.41 16.07
C VAL A 77 -13.84 -16.34 15.12
N ARG A 78 -14.11 -15.16 15.63
CA ARG A 78 -14.57 -14.02 14.80
C ARG A 78 -13.51 -13.55 13.80
N PHE A 79 -12.26 -13.93 13.98
CA PHE A 79 -11.16 -13.61 13.09
C PHE A 79 -10.78 -14.76 12.14
N ASP A 80 -11.50 -15.91 12.17
CA ASP A 80 -11.19 -17.06 11.34
C ASP A 80 -11.19 -16.73 9.84
N GLY A 81 -12.14 -15.90 9.42
CA GLY A 81 -12.28 -15.44 8.03
C GLY A 81 -11.50 -14.16 7.70
N VAL A 82 -10.72 -13.60 8.64
CA VAL A 82 -10.03 -12.32 8.45
C VAL A 82 -8.59 -12.52 8.02
N ARG A 83 -8.18 -11.77 7.00
CA ARG A 83 -6.81 -11.67 6.53
C ARG A 83 -6.40 -10.20 6.44
N ALA A 84 -5.35 -9.83 7.14
CA ALA A 84 -4.78 -8.50 7.10
C ALA A 84 -3.37 -8.55 6.48
N GLU A 85 -3.12 -7.72 5.48
CA GLU A 85 -1.83 -7.63 4.81
C GLU A 85 -1.32 -6.19 4.86
N LEU A 86 -0.02 -6.05 5.05
CA LEU A 86 0.67 -4.76 5.02
C LEU A 86 1.72 -4.78 3.92
N PHE A 87 1.73 -3.75 3.08
CA PHE A 87 2.59 -3.63 1.93
C PHE A 87 3.33 -2.30 1.90
N LYS A 88 4.50 -2.27 1.25
CA LYS A 88 5.04 -1.04 0.68
C LYS A 88 4.21 -0.70 -0.55
N ILE A 89 3.80 0.56 -0.70
CA ILE A 89 3.07 1.01 -1.89
C ILE A 89 3.99 1.83 -2.77
N ARG A 90 3.92 1.60 -4.07
CA ARG A 90 4.73 2.27 -5.09
C ARG A 90 3.87 3.13 -5.99
N ASN A 91 4.45 4.17 -6.54
CA ASN A 91 3.85 5.00 -7.59
C ASN A 91 4.14 4.42 -8.99
N ALA A 92 3.64 5.08 -10.04
CA ALA A 92 3.87 4.70 -11.43
C ALA A 92 5.35 4.70 -11.88
N LYS A 93 6.26 5.34 -11.12
CA LYS A 93 7.72 5.33 -11.35
C LYS A 93 8.45 4.27 -10.54
N ASP A 94 7.72 3.34 -9.92
CA ASP A 94 8.24 2.28 -9.06
C ASP A 94 8.91 2.77 -7.75
N ALA A 95 8.75 4.04 -7.40
CA ALA A 95 9.23 4.58 -6.13
C ALA A 95 8.28 4.21 -4.99
N VAL A 96 8.84 3.79 -3.82
CA VAL A 96 8.05 3.53 -2.62
C VAL A 96 7.60 4.87 -2.03
N VAL A 97 6.29 5.13 -2.03
CA VAL A 97 5.70 6.39 -1.61
C VAL A 97 4.91 6.30 -0.30
N GLY A 98 4.75 5.11 0.24
CA GLY A 98 4.01 4.89 1.48
C GLY A 98 3.86 3.43 1.84
N VAL A 99 2.87 3.17 2.68
CA VAL A 99 2.43 1.84 3.06
C VAL A 99 0.93 1.68 2.77
N ALA A 100 0.52 0.45 2.48
CA ALA A 100 -0.88 0.12 2.29
C ALA A 100 -1.26 -1.09 3.13
N SER A 101 -2.38 -1.00 3.83
CA SER A 101 -3.02 -2.14 4.49
C SER A 101 -4.18 -2.62 3.64
N ARG A 102 -4.28 -3.93 3.48
CA ARG A 102 -5.43 -4.60 2.89
C ARG A 102 -6.04 -5.53 3.92
N VAL A 103 -7.31 -5.36 4.20
CA VAL A 103 -8.07 -6.27 5.06
C VAL A 103 -9.13 -6.95 4.19
N ALA A 104 -9.16 -8.26 4.23
CA ALA A 104 -10.21 -9.06 3.63
C ALA A 104 -10.85 -9.90 4.73
N ALA A 105 -12.16 -9.86 4.81
CA ALA A 105 -12.95 -10.64 5.74
C ALA A 105 -14.02 -11.38 4.97
N SER A 106 -14.26 -12.63 5.31
CA SER A 106 -15.34 -13.43 4.77
C SER A 106 -16.17 -14.00 5.90
N ASP A 107 -17.47 -13.79 5.85
CA ASP A 107 -18.45 -14.30 6.81
C ASP A 107 -19.61 -14.91 6.05
N GLU A 108 -20.14 -16.04 6.53
CA GLU A 108 -21.30 -16.71 5.93
C GLU A 108 -22.56 -15.84 5.90
N VAL A 109 -22.68 -14.88 6.80
CA VAL A 109 -23.87 -14.01 6.96
C VAL A 109 -23.68 -12.67 6.22
N SER A 110 -22.50 -12.07 6.38
CA SER A 110 -22.20 -10.70 5.86
C SER A 110 -21.57 -10.72 4.47
N GLY A 111 -21.12 -11.88 3.99
CA GLY A 111 -20.41 -12.02 2.74
C GLY A 111 -18.92 -11.66 2.86
N GLU A 112 -18.31 -11.33 1.73
CA GLU A 112 -16.90 -10.92 1.66
C GLU A 112 -16.79 -9.39 1.72
N THR A 113 -15.88 -8.89 2.55
CA THR A 113 -15.53 -7.47 2.62
C THR A 113 -14.05 -7.31 2.30
N ILE A 114 -13.70 -6.34 1.46
CA ILE A 114 -12.30 -6.03 1.12
C ILE A 114 -12.10 -4.53 1.28
N GLU A 115 -11.12 -4.17 2.09
CA GLU A 115 -10.80 -2.79 2.40
C GLU A 115 -9.32 -2.50 2.17
N TRP A 116 -9.03 -1.30 1.67
CA TRP A 116 -7.69 -0.76 1.53
C TRP A 116 -7.54 0.53 2.31
N LEU A 117 -6.46 0.64 3.06
CA LEU A 117 -5.99 1.88 3.65
C LEU A 117 -4.59 2.19 3.08
N LEU A 118 -4.50 3.22 2.24
CA LEU A 118 -3.24 3.70 1.71
C LEU A 118 -2.78 4.87 2.58
N HIS A 119 -1.59 4.76 3.16
CA HIS A 119 -0.96 5.84 3.92
C HIS A 119 0.24 6.39 3.15
N LEU A 120 0.08 7.60 2.64
CA LEU A 120 1.07 8.35 1.86
C LEU A 120 1.60 9.50 2.73
N PRO A 121 2.75 9.36 3.43
CA PRO A 121 3.17 10.30 4.48
C PRO A 121 3.25 11.75 4.02
N ALA A 122 3.64 12.00 2.78
CA ALA A 122 3.74 13.35 2.21
C ALA A 122 2.38 13.98 1.89
N ARG A 123 1.32 13.17 1.66
CA ARG A 123 0.05 13.60 1.04
C ARG A 123 -1.18 13.37 1.91
N GLY A 124 -1.22 12.30 2.67
CA GLY A 124 -2.37 11.91 3.48
C GLY A 124 -2.70 10.43 3.38
N SER A 125 -3.91 10.08 3.77
CA SER A 125 -4.39 8.70 3.72
C SER A 125 -5.67 8.61 2.90
N ILE A 126 -5.88 7.44 2.31
CA ILE A 126 -7.03 7.08 1.48
C ILE A 126 -7.61 5.80 2.06
N TYR A 127 -8.88 5.81 2.42
CA TYR A 127 -9.63 4.62 2.85
C TYR A 127 -10.66 4.25 1.79
N VAL A 128 -10.61 3.01 1.33
CA VAL A 128 -11.41 2.49 0.22
C VAL A 128 -12.07 1.19 0.63
N GLU A 129 -13.35 1.07 0.36
CA GLU A 129 -14.09 -0.18 0.45
C GLU A 129 -14.29 -0.72 -0.97
N MET A 130 -13.86 -1.96 -1.21
CA MET A 130 -13.92 -2.63 -2.51
C MET A 130 -15.17 -3.47 -2.63
N GLN A 131 -15.73 -3.54 -3.83
CA GLN A 131 -16.72 -4.57 -4.14
C GLN A 131 -16.05 -5.95 -4.07
N PRO A 132 -16.66 -6.92 -3.37
CA PRO A 132 -16.03 -8.23 -3.20
C PRO A 132 -15.94 -9.01 -4.51
N GLU A 133 -16.95 -8.91 -5.37
CA GLU A 133 -16.98 -9.61 -6.65
C GLU A 133 -16.21 -8.84 -7.71
N PRO A 134 -15.27 -9.49 -8.41
CA PRO A 134 -14.60 -8.87 -9.54
C PRO A 134 -15.55 -8.72 -10.73
N SER A 135 -15.40 -7.62 -11.46
CA SER A 135 -16.06 -7.39 -12.74
C SER A 135 -15.59 -8.37 -13.83
N GLU A 136 -16.32 -8.47 -14.95
CA GLU A 136 -15.99 -9.35 -16.07
C GLU A 136 -14.55 -9.17 -16.63
N GLY A 137 -13.95 -8.00 -16.43
CA GLY A 137 -12.56 -7.71 -16.81
C GLY A 137 -11.49 -8.16 -15.79
N GLY A 138 -11.87 -8.88 -14.72
CA GLY A 138 -10.94 -9.35 -13.69
C GLY A 138 -10.40 -8.25 -12.77
N TYR A 139 -11.13 -7.13 -12.65
CA TYR A 139 -10.83 -6.03 -11.73
C TYR A 139 -11.97 -5.81 -10.75
N ARG A 140 -11.62 -5.29 -9.57
CA ARG A 140 -12.61 -4.83 -8.57
C ARG A 140 -12.70 -3.32 -8.60
N VAL A 141 -13.86 -2.80 -8.30
CA VAL A 141 -14.10 -1.37 -8.13
C VAL A 141 -14.41 -1.11 -6.66
N GLY A 142 -13.80 -0.08 -6.10
CA GLY A 142 -14.05 0.37 -4.75
C GLY A 142 -14.42 1.85 -4.72
N ALA A 143 -15.12 2.24 -3.65
CA ALA A 143 -15.46 3.63 -3.39
C ALA A 143 -14.53 4.26 -2.36
N LEU A 144 -14.11 5.50 -2.58
CA LEU A 144 -13.42 6.29 -1.58
C LEU A 144 -14.39 6.59 -0.43
N GLN A 145 -14.13 6.02 0.74
CA GLN A 145 -14.95 6.21 1.95
C GLN A 145 -14.50 7.40 2.77
N ALA A 146 -13.19 7.59 2.86
CA ALA A 146 -12.59 8.71 3.59
C ALA A 146 -11.20 9.03 3.06
N GLY A 147 -10.85 10.32 3.16
CA GLY A 147 -9.51 10.82 2.86
C GLY A 147 -9.03 11.81 3.90
N THR A 148 -7.72 11.99 4.01
CA THR A 148 -7.12 13.00 4.89
C THR A 148 -6.19 13.90 4.09
N ARG A 149 -5.98 15.13 4.56
CA ARG A 149 -5.10 16.14 3.95
C ARG A 149 -5.46 16.41 2.47
N GLU A 150 -4.63 16.02 1.49
CA GLU A 150 -4.92 16.23 0.07
C GLU A 150 -6.18 15.50 -0.41
N PHE A 151 -6.56 14.45 0.27
CA PHE A 151 -7.69 13.59 -0.09
C PHE A 151 -8.98 13.89 0.70
N ALA A 152 -8.94 14.85 1.64
CA ALA A 152 -10.04 15.09 2.61
C ALA A 152 -11.36 15.54 1.97
N ALA A 153 -11.30 16.21 0.82
CA ALA A 153 -12.48 16.72 0.13
C ALA A 153 -12.68 16.08 -1.24
N LEU A 154 -12.21 14.85 -1.39
CA LEU A 154 -12.35 14.10 -2.62
C LEU A 154 -13.41 13.02 -2.49
N VAL A 155 -14.05 12.72 -3.61
CA VAL A 155 -14.92 11.56 -3.83
C VAL A 155 -14.47 10.85 -5.09
N GLY A 156 -14.80 9.57 -5.21
CA GLY A 156 -14.47 8.83 -6.42
C GLY A 156 -14.27 7.35 -6.18
N GLN A 157 -13.59 6.73 -7.12
CA GLN A 157 -13.44 5.29 -7.17
C GLN A 157 -11.97 4.87 -7.25
N VAL A 158 -11.72 3.64 -6.84
CA VAL A 158 -10.44 2.95 -6.99
C VAL A 158 -10.69 1.64 -7.72
N THR A 159 -9.87 1.34 -8.71
CA THR A 159 -9.90 0.05 -9.39
C THR A 159 -8.72 -0.78 -8.92
N GLU A 160 -8.98 -1.99 -8.41
CA GLU A 160 -7.98 -3.00 -8.05
C GLU A 160 -7.87 -4.02 -9.17
N ARG A 161 -6.65 -4.32 -9.62
CA ARG A 161 -6.38 -5.32 -10.65
C ARG A 161 -5.14 -6.12 -10.32
N TRP A 162 -5.21 -7.45 -10.49
CA TRP A 162 -4.02 -8.30 -10.48
C TRP A 162 -3.37 -8.32 -11.86
N VAL A 163 -2.08 -8.08 -11.90
CA VAL A 163 -1.25 -8.19 -13.10
C VAL A 163 -0.15 -9.19 -12.84
N ALA A 164 -0.23 -10.36 -13.46
CA ALA A 164 0.80 -11.39 -13.36
C ALA A 164 2.09 -10.93 -14.03
N ASP A 165 3.24 -11.23 -13.43
CA ASP A 165 4.52 -11.05 -14.10
C ASP A 165 4.77 -12.22 -15.05
N THR A 166 5.01 -11.90 -16.30
CA THR A 166 5.31 -12.89 -17.37
C THR A 166 6.76 -12.80 -17.83
N SER A 167 7.62 -12.06 -17.14
CA SER A 167 9.01 -11.83 -17.55
C SER A 167 9.88 -13.09 -17.53
N GLY A 168 9.52 -14.08 -16.69
CA GLY A 168 10.24 -15.35 -16.56
C GLY A 168 11.59 -15.26 -15.86
N TYR A 169 11.91 -14.12 -15.25
CA TYR A 169 13.11 -13.98 -14.41
C TYR A 169 12.91 -14.68 -13.07
N GLU A 170 13.93 -15.37 -12.58
CA GLU A 170 13.87 -16.17 -11.34
C GLU A 170 13.57 -15.32 -10.10
N ASP A 171 14.02 -14.06 -10.08
CA ASP A 171 13.81 -13.10 -8.99
C ASP A 171 12.64 -12.13 -9.24
N ALA A 172 11.88 -12.31 -10.31
CA ALA A 172 10.75 -11.44 -10.61
C ALA A 172 9.62 -11.64 -9.59
N PRO A 173 8.83 -10.60 -9.30
CA PRO A 173 7.62 -10.76 -8.50
C PRO A 173 6.65 -11.73 -9.20
N ALA A 174 5.85 -12.48 -8.43
CA ALA A 174 4.80 -13.33 -9.02
C ALA A 174 3.77 -12.50 -9.80
N GLY A 175 3.65 -11.23 -9.44
CA GLY A 175 2.81 -10.23 -10.07
C GLY A 175 2.68 -9.01 -9.19
N ARG A 176 1.77 -8.12 -9.57
CA ARG A 176 1.47 -6.92 -8.79
C ARG A 176 -0.03 -6.67 -8.69
N ILE A 177 -0.44 -6.09 -7.59
CA ILE A 177 -1.79 -5.51 -7.44
C ILE A 177 -1.66 -4.06 -7.86
N GLU A 178 -2.38 -3.65 -8.89
CA GLU A 178 -2.50 -2.26 -9.33
C GLU A 178 -3.75 -1.64 -8.71
N LEU A 179 -3.60 -0.43 -8.19
CA LEU A 179 -4.67 0.41 -7.65
C LEU A 179 -4.69 1.70 -8.47
N ILE A 180 -5.74 1.89 -9.25
CA ILE A 180 -5.93 3.09 -10.06
C ILE A 180 -7.02 3.92 -9.40
N THR A 181 -6.65 5.11 -8.92
CA THR A 181 -7.58 6.06 -8.31
C THR A 181 -8.14 7.00 -9.36
N ALA A 182 -9.43 7.34 -9.23
CA ALA A 182 -10.11 8.34 -10.05
C ALA A 182 -10.94 9.23 -9.11
N PHE A 183 -10.35 10.36 -8.68
CA PHE A 183 -10.94 11.24 -7.69
C PHE A 183 -11.28 12.60 -8.25
N VAL A 184 -12.37 13.19 -7.75
CA VAL A 184 -12.83 14.55 -8.03
C VAL A 184 -13.06 15.29 -6.72
N ALA A 185 -12.96 16.61 -6.75
CA ALA A 185 -13.35 17.41 -5.60
C ALA A 185 -14.87 17.27 -5.35
N GLN A 186 -15.25 17.11 -4.11
CA GLN A 186 -16.64 17.14 -3.72
C GLN A 186 -17.17 18.58 -3.87
N GLU A 187 -18.23 18.77 -4.67
CA GLU A 187 -18.93 20.04 -4.70
C GLU A 187 -19.64 20.23 -3.36
N VAL A 188 -19.26 21.28 -2.64
CA VAL A 188 -20.01 21.72 -1.46
C VAL A 188 -21.15 22.58 -1.97
N GLU A 189 -22.38 22.07 -1.96
CA GLU A 189 -23.56 22.89 -2.10
C GLU A 189 -23.59 23.89 -0.91
N LEU A 190 -23.45 25.17 -1.21
CA LEU A 190 -23.53 26.30 -0.27
C LEU A 190 -25.00 26.67 -0.04
#